data_df0ae788fbb0a66e197e537bb80b33ea
#
_entry.id   df0ae788fbb0a66e197e537bb80b33ea
#
_cell.length_a   1.000
_cell.length_b   1.000
_cell.length_c   1.000
_cell.angle_alpha   90.00
_cell.angle_beta   90.00
_cell.angle_gamma   90.00
#
_symmetry.space_group_name_H-M   'P 1'
#
loop_
_entity.id
_entity.type
_entity.pdbx_description
1 polymer ?
#
loop_
_entity_poly.entity_id
_entity_poly.type
_entity_poly.pdbx_seq_one_letter_code
_entity_poly.pdbx_strand_id
1 'polypeptide(L)'
;MACHCFPVFPNDDEPQSPESECISCDAELDFQLDETCELPGELTVAIGEGPDDFLPLADGEQPEFYAGFQGGGHSFFSVQVGNVELSRYDRLEVVVDAYYPEECPDDGTHCGPSYGRRVVVLDGEPWTLVDGVVQEHGILMQLEGQTVAQVTVRDPCGRVGWAQHRW
;
A
#
# COMPACT_ATOMS: atom_id res chain seq x y z
N MET A 1 -10.81 7.77 5.67
CA MET A 1 -12.10 7.03 5.54
C MET A 1 -11.87 5.96 4.48
N ALA A 2 -11.67 4.71 4.87
CA ALA A 2 -11.32 3.62 3.93
C ALA A 2 -12.60 3.08 3.27
N CYS A 3 -12.73 3.22 1.97
CA CYS A 3 -13.80 2.60 1.20
C CYS A 3 -13.46 1.13 0.93
N HIS A 4 -14.26 0.22 1.43
CA HIS A 4 -14.13 -1.21 1.17
C HIS A 4 -15.20 -1.60 0.15
N CYS A 5 -14.78 -1.92 -1.07
CA CYS A 5 -15.65 -2.59 -2.04
C CYS A 5 -15.46 -4.09 -1.89
N PHE A 6 -16.45 -4.79 -1.39
CA PHE A 6 -16.49 -6.25 -1.43
C PHE A 6 -17.28 -6.70 -2.66
N PRO A 7 -16.81 -7.68 -3.44
CA PRO A 7 -17.63 -8.26 -4.48
C PRO A 7 -18.80 -9.01 -3.84
N VAL A 8 -20.02 -8.58 -4.15
CA VAL A 8 -21.22 -9.32 -3.80
C VAL A 8 -21.40 -10.40 -4.87
N PHE A 9 -21.22 -11.67 -4.52
CA PHE A 9 -21.55 -12.78 -5.40
C PHE A 9 -23.09 -12.88 -5.46
N PRO A 10 -23.71 -12.85 -6.64
CA PRO A 10 -25.14 -12.99 -6.77
C PRO A 10 -25.58 -14.41 -6.35
N ASN A 11 -26.51 -14.50 -5.42
CA ASN A 11 -27.30 -15.72 -5.23
C ASN A 11 -28.30 -15.80 -6.36
N ASP A 12 -28.38 -16.95 -7.04
CA ASP A 12 -29.18 -17.19 -8.26
C ASP A 12 -30.70 -17.12 -8.08
N ASP A 13 -31.25 -16.77 -6.92
CA ASP A 13 -32.68 -16.85 -6.61
C ASP A 13 -33.33 -15.57 -6.08
N GLU A 14 -32.71 -14.38 -6.24
CA GLU A 14 -33.33 -13.15 -5.78
C GLU A 14 -33.64 -12.19 -6.95
N PRO A 15 -34.87 -11.60 -7.02
CA PRO A 15 -35.22 -10.69 -8.11
C PRO A 15 -34.30 -9.47 -8.06
N GLN A 16 -33.69 -9.18 -9.21
CA GLN A 16 -32.73 -8.12 -9.42
C GLN A 16 -33.22 -6.80 -8.80
N SER A 17 -32.67 -6.45 -7.67
CA SER A 17 -32.67 -5.10 -7.13
C SER A 17 -31.87 -4.19 -8.08
N PRO A 18 -32.30 -2.93 -8.27
CA PRO A 18 -31.60 -2.04 -9.19
C PRO A 18 -30.13 -1.94 -8.80
N GLU A 19 -29.29 -2.04 -9.81
CA GLU A 19 -27.85 -1.97 -9.79
C GLU A 19 -27.35 -1.11 -8.64
N SER A 20 -26.73 -1.75 -7.63
CA SER A 20 -25.89 -1.01 -6.71
C SER A 20 -24.73 -0.53 -7.56
N GLU A 21 -24.82 0.70 -8.05
CA GLU A 21 -23.68 1.41 -8.56
C GLU A 21 -22.60 1.31 -7.47
N CYS A 22 -21.62 0.44 -7.69
CA CYS A 22 -20.37 0.60 -7.01
C CYS A 22 -19.91 2.02 -7.38
N ILE A 23 -20.20 2.96 -6.50
CA ILE A 23 -19.55 4.27 -6.56
C ILE A 23 -18.08 3.90 -6.56
N SER A 24 -17.47 4.02 -7.74
CA SER A 24 -16.04 3.93 -7.92
C SER A 24 -15.41 4.74 -6.79
N CYS A 25 -14.73 4.07 -5.87
CA CYS A 25 -13.92 4.74 -4.87
C CYS A 25 -12.63 5.25 -5.51
N ASP A 26 -12.69 5.63 -6.77
CA ASP A 26 -11.78 6.58 -7.42
C ASP A 26 -12.13 8.00 -6.94
N ALA A 27 -12.30 8.19 -5.64
CA ALA A 27 -11.87 9.45 -5.08
C ALA A 27 -10.38 9.49 -5.47
N GLU A 28 -10.06 10.23 -6.52
CA GLU A 28 -8.69 10.67 -6.78
C GLU A 28 -8.20 11.14 -5.43
N LEU A 29 -7.39 10.29 -4.81
CA LEU A 29 -6.73 10.67 -3.57
C LEU A 29 -6.05 11.96 -3.94
N ASP A 30 -6.45 13.06 -3.33
CA ASP A 30 -6.09 14.43 -3.74
C ASP A 30 -4.60 14.66 -3.41
N PHE A 31 -3.75 13.83 -4.04
CA PHE A 31 -2.31 13.91 -3.96
C PHE A 31 -1.81 14.71 -5.16
N GLN A 32 -1.36 15.94 -4.89
CA GLN A 32 -0.88 16.84 -5.91
C GLN A 32 0.63 17.05 -5.74
N LEU A 33 1.32 17.09 -6.87
CA LEU A 33 2.73 17.47 -6.90
C LEU A 33 2.83 19.00 -6.78
N ASP A 34 3.77 19.46 -5.98
CA ASP A 34 4.18 20.85 -5.91
C ASP A 34 5.39 21.06 -6.82
N GLU A 35 5.15 21.51 -8.04
CA GLU A 35 6.20 21.76 -9.05
C GLU A 35 7.22 22.85 -8.61
N THR A 36 6.92 23.59 -7.53
CA THR A 36 7.82 24.61 -6.98
C THR A 36 8.73 24.06 -5.88
N CYS A 37 8.47 22.84 -5.44
CA CYS A 37 9.23 22.18 -4.39
C CYS A 37 10.39 21.38 -4.98
N GLU A 38 11.61 21.76 -4.63
CA GLU A 38 12.82 21.02 -5.00
C GLU A 38 13.53 20.53 -3.72
N LEU A 39 13.60 19.23 -3.53
CA LEU A 39 14.33 18.60 -2.44
C LEU A 39 15.35 17.62 -3.00
N PRO A 40 16.57 17.58 -2.46
CA PRO A 40 17.60 16.64 -2.91
C PRO A 40 17.36 15.23 -2.36
N GLY A 41 17.93 14.25 -3.06
CA GLY A 41 17.94 12.85 -2.66
C GLY A 41 16.63 12.11 -2.94
N GLU A 42 16.59 10.86 -2.53
CA GLU A 42 15.46 9.95 -2.68
C GLU A 42 14.87 9.63 -1.31
N LEU A 43 13.61 9.23 -1.28
CA LEU A 43 13.00 8.66 -0.08
C LEU A 43 13.58 7.27 0.17
N THR A 44 13.77 6.90 1.43
CA THR A 44 14.11 5.52 1.79
C THR A 44 12.84 4.82 2.25
N VAL A 45 12.65 3.58 1.79
CA VAL A 45 11.45 2.80 2.08
C VAL A 45 11.86 1.45 2.64
N ALA A 46 11.19 1.01 3.70
CA ALA A 46 11.28 -0.36 4.20
C ALA A 46 9.88 -0.94 4.35
N ILE A 47 9.77 -2.24 4.06
CA ILE A 47 8.54 -3.01 4.19
C ILE A 47 8.62 -3.85 5.47
N GLY A 48 7.54 -3.85 6.22
CA GLY A 48 7.32 -4.69 7.38
C GLY A 48 5.90 -5.21 7.40
N GLU A 49 5.54 -5.87 8.45
CA GLU A 49 4.20 -6.35 8.74
C GLU A 49 3.68 -5.79 10.06
N GLY A 50 2.41 -6.02 10.33
CA GLY A 50 1.73 -5.70 11.58
C GLY A 50 0.62 -4.66 11.41
N PRO A 51 -0.48 -4.86 12.17
CA PRO A 51 -1.61 -3.93 12.14
C PRO A 51 -1.32 -2.62 12.92
N ASP A 52 -0.48 -2.68 13.95
CA ASP A 52 -0.28 -1.58 14.90
C ASP A 52 1.18 -1.16 15.05
N ASP A 53 2.13 -2.02 14.65
CA ASP A 53 3.57 -1.80 14.79
C ASP A 53 4.29 -2.16 13.49
N PHE A 54 5.48 -1.58 13.30
CA PHE A 54 6.38 -1.99 12.22
C PHE A 54 7.26 -3.16 12.68
N LEU A 55 6.98 -4.35 12.16
CA LEU A 55 7.80 -5.53 12.32
C LEU A 55 8.54 -5.79 10.99
N PRO A 56 9.88 -5.65 10.94
CA PRO A 56 10.61 -5.84 9.70
C PRO A 56 10.52 -7.29 9.25
N LEU A 57 10.22 -7.50 7.97
CA LEU A 57 10.23 -8.83 7.35
C LEU A 57 11.66 -9.22 6.96
N ALA A 58 12.07 -10.44 7.32
CA ALA A 58 13.33 -11.00 6.85
C ALA A 58 13.18 -11.47 5.39
N ASP A 59 14.31 -11.58 4.66
CA ASP A 59 14.32 -12.03 3.27
C ASP A 59 13.62 -13.39 3.12
N GLY A 60 12.61 -13.45 2.27
CA GLY A 60 11.81 -14.65 2.02
C GLY A 60 10.80 -15.00 3.12
N GLU A 61 10.68 -14.18 4.16
CA GLU A 61 9.68 -14.36 5.20
C GLU A 61 8.30 -14.01 4.68
N GLN A 62 7.36 -14.93 4.89
CA GLN A 62 5.96 -14.67 4.56
C GLN A 62 5.32 -13.82 5.66
N PRO A 63 4.64 -12.70 5.31
CA PRO A 63 3.90 -11.93 6.30
C PRO A 63 2.81 -12.76 6.97
N GLU A 64 2.48 -12.42 8.21
CA GLU A 64 1.42 -13.10 8.95
C GLU A 64 0.10 -13.05 8.19
N PHE A 65 -0.52 -14.21 8.05
CA PHE A 65 -1.73 -14.38 7.27
C PHE A 65 -2.95 -14.50 8.18
N TYR A 66 -3.92 -13.66 7.96
CA TYR A 66 -5.17 -13.64 8.70
C TYR A 66 -6.30 -14.22 7.84
N ALA A 67 -6.94 -15.28 8.32
CA ALA A 67 -8.09 -15.87 7.65
C ALA A 67 -9.30 -14.95 7.82
N GLY A 68 -9.84 -14.49 6.72
CA GLY A 68 -11.07 -13.69 6.70
C GLY A 68 -12.32 -14.54 6.92
N PHE A 69 -13.39 -13.93 7.43
CA PHE A 69 -14.65 -14.58 7.78
C PHE A 69 -15.36 -15.24 6.58
N GLN A 70 -15.03 -14.82 5.35
CA GLN A 70 -15.65 -15.28 4.09
C GLN A 70 -14.73 -16.20 3.27
N GLY A 71 -13.70 -16.78 3.90
CA GLY A 71 -12.80 -17.72 3.25
C GLY A 71 -11.66 -17.10 2.44
N GLY A 72 -11.53 -15.78 2.42
CA GLY A 72 -10.35 -15.07 1.90
C GLY A 72 -9.29 -14.92 2.97
N GLY A 73 -8.07 -14.64 2.54
CA GLY A 73 -6.97 -14.32 3.44
C GLY A 73 -6.39 -12.95 3.14
N HIS A 74 -5.84 -12.33 4.16
CA HIS A 74 -5.20 -11.03 4.06
C HIS A 74 -3.99 -10.94 5.00
N SER A 75 -3.10 -10.04 4.69
CA SER A 75 -2.00 -9.66 5.56
C SER A 75 -2.01 -8.15 5.78
N PHE A 76 -1.47 -7.72 6.91
CA PHE A 76 -1.27 -6.32 7.19
C PHE A 76 0.19 -5.96 6.90
N PHE A 77 0.39 -5.06 5.96
CA PHE A 77 1.69 -4.46 5.73
C PHE A 77 1.86 -3.21 6.56
N SER A 78 3.09 -2.96 6.93
CA SER A 78 3.53 -1.69 7.48
C SER A 78 4.71 -1.15 6.67
N VAL A 79 4.84 0.16 6.62
CA VAL A 79 5.83 0.86 5.81
C VAL A 79 6.58 1.86 6.65
N GLN A 80 7.90 1.87 6.52
CA GLN A 80 8.74 2.95 7.04
C GLN A 80 9.27 3.79 5.91
N VAL A 81 9.19 5.12 6.06
CA VAL A 81 9.68 6.09 5.09
C VAL A 81 10.65 7.03 5.78
N GLY A 82 11.89 7.02 5.31
CA GLY A 82 12.92 7.94 5.78
C GLY A 82 13.27 8.99 4.75
N ASN A 83 14.11 9.94 5.15
CA ASN A 83 14.47 11.12 4.38
C ASN A 83 13.27 12.02 4.03
N VAL A 84 12.25 12.04 4.90
CA VAL A 84 11.08 12.90 4.77
C VAL A 84 11.38 14.31 5.29
N GLU A 85 10.80 15.32 4.66
CA GLU A 85 10.97 16.73 5.04
C GLU A 85 9.61 17.32 5.46
N LEU A 86 9.18 16.97 6.67
CA LEU A 86 7.87 17.34 7.22
C LEU A 86 7.66 18.85 7.42
N SER A 87 8.74 19.63 7.34
CA SER A 87 8.63 21.11 7.36
C SER A 87 8.16 21.68 6.02
N ARG A 88 8.16 20.87 4.97
CA ARG A 88 7.81 21.27 3.60
C ARG A 88 6.48 20.75 3.13
N TYR A 89 6.07 19.61 3.63
CA TYR A 89 4.82 18.98 3.24
C TYR A 89 4.28 18.11 4.39
N ASP A 90 2.99 17.87 4.36
CA ASP A 90 2.23 17.08 5.33
C ASP A 90 1.60 15.83 4.71
N ARG A 91 1.99 15.46 3.48
CA ARG A 91 1.40 14.34 2.74
C ARG A 91 2.44 13.46 2.10
N LEU A 92 2.16 12.15 2.05
CA LEU A 92 2.87 11.15 1.26
C LEU A 92 1.86 10.25 0.56
N GLU A 93 2.11 9.93 -0.69
CA GLU A 93 1.41 8.86 -1.38
C GLU A 93 2.18 7.55 -1.18
N VAL A 94 1.51 6.54 -0.65
CA VAL A 94 2.04 5.19 -0.48
C VAL A 94 1.22 4.25 -1.36
N VAL A 95 1.88 3.59 -2.30
CA VAL A 95 1.28 2.58 -3.16
C VAL A 95 1.87 1.23 -2.80
N VAL A 96 1.02 0.28 -2.45
CA VAL A 96 1.42 -1.12 -2.22
C VAL A 96 0.82 -1.96 -3.33
N ASP A 97 1.68 -2.58 -4.13
CA ASP A 97 1.31 -3.48 -5.21
C ASP A 97 1.74 -4.91 -4.89
N ALA A 98 0.88 -5.87 -5.21
CA ALA A 98 1.16 -7.30 -5.09
C ALA A 98 1.19 -7.95 -6.48
N TYR A 99 2.23 -8.75 -6.73
CA TYR A 99 2.49 -9.39 -8.01
C TYR A 99 2.68 -10.90 -7.82
N TYR A 100 2.39 -11.67 -8.85
CA TYR A 100 2.89 -13.03 -8.93
C TYR A 100 4.42 -13.02 -9.16
N PRO A 101 5.18 -13.96 -8.58
CA PRO A 101 6.64 -13.95 -8.69
C PRO A 101 7.16 -13.94 -10.14
N GLU A 102 6.47 -14.59 -11.07
CA GLU A 102 6.80 -14.64 -12.49
C GLU A 102 6.59 -13.29 -13.21
N GLU A 103 5.76 -12.43 -12.66
CA GLU A 103 5.46 -11.11 -13.22
C GLU A 103 6.42 -10.02 -12.74
N CYS A 104 7.27 -10.34 -11.76
CA CYS A 104 8.16 -9.36 -11.16
C CYS A 104 9.60 -9.90 -11.10
N PRO A 105 10.53 -9.39 -11.91
CA PRO A 105 11.93 -9.77 -11.86
C PRO A 105 12.59 -9.48 -10.51
N ASP A 106 13.67 -10.22 -10.20
CA ASP A 106 14.37 -10.09 -8.93
C ASP A 106 15.04 -8.70 -8.75
N ASP A 107 15.30 -8.00 -9.83
CA ASP A 107 15.86 -6.65 -9.80
C ASP A 107 14.83 -5.54 -9.48
N GLY A 108 13.56 -5.92 -9.29
CA GLY A 108 12.47 -5.00 -8.96
C GLY A 108 12.10 -4.02 -10.06
N THR A 109 12.72 -4.16 -11.24
CA THR A 109 12.46 -3.28 -12.37
C THR A 109 11.37 -3.88 -13.26
N HIS A 110 10.36 -3.10 -13.59
CA HIS A 110 9.35 -3.46 -14.57
C HIS A 110 8.51 -4.71 -14.23
N CYS A 111 7.97 -4.76 -13.02
CA CYS A 111 6.94 -5.75 -12.73
C CYS A 111 5.78 -5.63 -13.72
N GLY A 112 5.14 -6.75 -14.03
CA GLY A 112 3.92 -6.82 -14.85
C GLY A 112 2.71 -6.19 -14.14
N PRO A 113 1.50 -6.52 -14.56
CA PRO A 113 0.30 -6.03 -13.89
C PRO A 113 0.19 -6.61 -12.47
N SER A 114 -0.06 -5.75 -11.48
CA SER A 114 -0.34 -6.19 -10.11
C SER A 114 -1.71 -6.88 -10.04
N TYR A 115 -1.82 -7.95 -9.27
CA TYR A 115 -3.11 -8.57 -8.98
C TYR A 115 -3.81 -7.92 -7.78
N GLY A 116 -3.07 -7.18 -6.96
CA GLY A 116 -3.58 -6.43 -5.82
C GLY A 116 -2.92 -5.07 -5.70
N ARG A 117 -3.68 -4.04 -5.43
CA ARG A 117 -3.17 -2.69 -5.26
C ARG A 117 -3.88 -1.95 -4.14
N ARG A 118 -3.12 -1.25 -3.31
CA ARG A 118 -3.60 -0.29 -2.33
C ARG A 118 -2.87 1.03 -2.49
N VAL A 119 -3.62 2.10 -2.41
CA VAL A 119 -3.08 3.46 -2.37
C VAL A 119 -3.54 4.10 -1.08
N VAL A 120 -2.60 4.62 -0.32
CA VAL A 120 -2.84 5.32 0.93
C VAL A 120 -2.21 6.70 0.81
N VAL A 121 -2.96 7.74 1.11
CA VAL A 121 -2.39 9.07 1.29
C VAL A 121 -2.26 9.31 2.78
N LEU A 122 -1.04 9.44 3.22
CA LEU A 122 -0.72 9.86 4.58
C LEU A 122 -0.92 11.36 4.64
N ASP A 123 -1.91 11.81 5.41
CA ASP A 123 -2.32 13.21 5.47
C ASP A 123 -2.28 13.70 6.93
N GLY A 124 -1.36 14.59 7.20
CA GLY A 124 -1.28 15.31 8.45
C GLY A 124 -1.03 14.48 9.71
N GLU A 125 -1.38 15.04 10.85
CA GLU A 125 -1.19 14.39 12.16
C GLU A 125 -2.28 13.34 12.45
N PRO A 126 -1.92 12.22 13.09
CA PRO A 126 -0.60 12.00 13.69
C PRO A 126 0.25 10.99 12.88
N TRP A 127 1.25 11.48 12.19
CA TRP A 127 2.27 10.60 11.66
C TRP A 127 2.98 9.92 12.81
N THR A 128 3.06 8.61 12.79
CA THR A 128 3.89 7.90 13.75
C THR A 128 5.35 8.13 13.38
N LEU A 129 6.01 9.02 14.13
CA LEU A 129 7.44 9.27 13.97
C LEU A 129 8.21 8.41 14.96
N VAL A 130 8.99 7.48 14.43
CA VAL A 130 9.90 6.65 15.22
C VAL A 130 11.31 6.88 14.70
N ASP A 131 12.20 7.38 15.55
CA ASP A 131 13.60 7.64 15.22
C ASP A 131 13.82 8.48 13.94
N GLY A 132 12.91 9.39 13.63
CA GLY A 132 13.01 10.28 12.48
C GLY A 132 12.51 9.70 11.16
N VAL A 133 11.86 8.54 11.19
CA VAL A 133 11.14 7.95 10.06
C VAL A 133 9.64 8.03 10.27
N VAL A 134 8.89 8.19 9.18
CA VAL A 134 7.44 8.06 9.17
C VAL A 134 7.09 6.58 9.09
N GLN A 135 6.13 6.15 9.91
CA GLN A 135 5.59 4.80 9.85
C GLN A 135 4.10 4.83 9.54
N GLU A 136 3.67 3.95 8.67
CA GLU A 136 2.27 3.62 8.42
C GLU A 136 2.06 2.14 8.69
N HIS A 137 0.96 1.82 9.35
CA HIS A 137 0.63 0.45 9.79
C HIS A 137 -0.74 0.02 9.28
N GLY A 138 -0.98 -1.28 9.31
CA GLY A 138 -2.29 -1.83 9.04
C GLY A 138 -2.77 -1.69 7.59
N ILE A 139 -1.85 -1.60 6.61
CA ILE A 139 -2.22 -1.58 5.20
C ILE A 139 -2.69 -2.98 4.81
N LEU A 140 -4.01 -3.13 4.68
CA LEU A 140 -4.63 -4.41 4.38
C LEU A 140 -4.43 -4.79 2.92
N MET A 141 -3.81 -5.94 2.66
CA MET A 141 -3.65 -6.53 1.34
C MET A 141 -4.25 -7.93 1.30
N GLN A 142 -5.06 -8.22 0.28
CA GLN A 142 -5.45 -9.59 -0.04
C GLN A 142 -4.31 -10.23 -0.84
N LEU A 143 -3.82 -11.38 -0.37
CA LEU A 143 -2.68 -12.07 -0.97
C LEU A 143 -3.09 -13.46 -1.47
N GLU A 144 -2.47 -13.88 -2.56
CA GLU A 144 -2.70 -15.15 -3.23
C GLU A 144 -1.39 -15.96 -3.34
N GLY A 145 -1.12 -16.78 -2.31
CA GLY A 145 0.05 -17.66 -2.33
C GLY A 145 1.40 -16.93 -2.28
N GLN A 146 2.37 -17.41 -3.08
CA GLN A 146 3.67 -16.74 -3.21
C GLN A 146 3.49 -15.40 -3.91
N THR A 147 4.07 -14.37 -3.34
CA THR A 147 3.82 -12.99 -3.76
C THR A 147 5.12 -12.18 -3.75
N VAL A 148 5.17 -11.19 -4.61
CA VAL A 148 6.11 -10.08 -4.53
C VAL A 148 5.32 -8.84 -4.16
N ALA A 149 5.59 -8.28 -2.98
CA ALA A 149 5.05 -6.99 -2.58
C ALA A 149 6.05 -5.89 -2.95
N GLN A 150 5.57 -4.86 -3.63
CA GLN A 150 6.34 -3.65 -3.91
C GLN A 150 5.65 -2.46 -3.29
N VAL A 151 6.40 -1.68 -2.54
CA VAL A 151 5.93 -0.42 -1.99
C VAL A 151 6.64 0.71 -2.71
N THR A 152 5.86 1.63 -3.24
CA THR A 152 6.36 2.88 -3.84
C THR A 152 5.80 4.05 -3.03
N VAL A 153 6.67 4.95 -2.62
CA VAL A 153 6.30 6.15 -1.89
C VAL A 153 6.69 7.37 -2.70
N ARG A 154 5.80 8.35 -2.75
CA ARG A 154 6.05 9.64 -3.40
C ARG A 154 5.71 10.77 -2.45
N ASP A 155 6.54 11.81 -2.44
CA ASP A 155 6.22 13.07 -1.77
C ASP A 155 5.71 14.15 -2.76
N PRO A 156 5.12 15.23 -2.27
CA PRO A 156 4.65 16.32 -3.12
C PRO A 156 5.74 17.00 -3.95
N CYS A 157 7.00 16.92 -3.52
CA CYS A 157 8.15 17.46 -4.27
C CYS A 157 8.63 16.53 -5.40
N GLY A 158 7.94 15.41 -5.63
CA GLY A 158 8.23 14.47 -6.71
C GLY A 158 9.36 13.49 -6.41
N ARG A 159 9.92 13.49 -5.19
CA ARG A 159 10.88 12.45 -4.80
C ARG A 159 10.14 11.12 -4.66
N VAL A 160 10.80 10.06 -5.09
CA VAL A 160 10.27 8.70 -5.04
C VAL A 160 11.23 7.81 -4.27
N GLY A 161 10.69 6.91 -3.47
CA GLY A 161 11.39 5.79 -2.89
C GLY A 161 10.60 4.52 -3.12
N TRP A 162 11.27 3.37 -3.13
CA TRP A 162 10.59 2.10 -3.25
C TRP A 162 11.33 0.98 -2.53
N ALA A 163 10.62 -0.05 -2.17
CA ALA A 163 11.15 -1.29 -1.64
C ALA A 163 10.34 -2.47 -2.16
N GLN A 164 10.96 -3.65 -2.16
CA GLN A 164 10.33 -4.89 -2.60
C GLN A 164 10.59 -5.98 -1.57
N HIS A 165 9.60 -6.81 -1.34
CA HIS A 165 9.69 -8.00 -0.53
C HIS A 165 9.09 -9.20 -1.26
N ARG A 166 9.76 -10.35 -1.21
CA ARG A 166 9.37 -11.57 -1.93
C ARG A 166 9.33 -12.76 -0.96
N TRP A 167 8.29 -13.60 -1.05
CA TRP A 167 8.15 -14.87 -0.30
C TRP A 167 7.49 -15.96 -1.09
#